data_3b877b334d0d8a53f79f863f7f285934
#
_entry.id   3b877b334d0d8a53f79f863f7f285934
#
_cell.length_a   1.000
_cell.length_b   1.000
_cell.length_c   1.000
_cell.angle_alpha   90.00
_cell.angle_beta   90.00
_cell.angle_gamma   90.00
#
_symmetry.space_group_name_H-M   'P 1'
#
loop_
_entity.id
_entity.type
_entity.pdbx_description
1 polymer ?
#
loop_
_entity_poly.entity_id
_entity_poly.type
_entity_poly.pdbx_seq_one_letter_code
_entity_poly.pdbx_strand_id
1 'polypeptide(L)'
;MSEQSQDLKRLVESVVRPHVDFEDDVVITSNDEEGTTVIEISVNEEDAGKVIGRQGRVIKSIRTLARAAASRNDMQVEVEILD
;
A
#
# COMPACT_ATOMS: atom_id res chain seq x y z
N MET A 1 0.39 -9.59 13.78
CA MET A 1 -0.01 -8.37 13.08
C MET A 1 -1.15 -7.70 13.83
N SER A 2 -1.05 -6.40 14.08
CA SER A 2 -2.09 -5.68 14.83
C SER A 2 -3.33 -5.46 13.96
N GLU A 3 -4.46 -5.18 14.61
CA GLU A 3 -5.69 -4.85 13.91
C GLU A 3 -5.52 -3.60 13.05
N GLN A 4 -4.81 -2.59 13.56
CA GLN A 4 -4.51 -1.37 12.81
C GLN A 4 -3.67 -1.66 11.56
N SER A 5 -2.70 -2.56 11.65
CA SER A 5 -1.90 -2.95 10.50
C SER A 5 -2.74 -3.65 9.44
N GLN A 6 -3.71 -4.47 9.87
CA GLN A 6 -4.64 -5.11 8.95
C GLN A 6 -5.52 -4.08 8.25
N ASP A 7 -5.98 -3.08 8.99
CA ASP A 7 -6.82 -2.02 8.43
C ASP A 7 -6.04 -1.17 7.42
N LEU A 8 -4.78 -0.87 7.70
CA LEU A 8 -3.91 -0.17 6.76
C LEU A 8 -3.70 -0.98 5.49
N LYS A 9 -3.49 -2.28 5.63
CA LYS A 9 -3.34 -3.18 4.49
C LYS A 9 -4.58 -3.17 3.62
N ARG A 10 -5.77 -3.26 4.24
CA ARG A 10 -7.04 -3.23 3.52
C ARG A 10 -7.27 -1.91 2.80
N LEU A 11 -6.90 -0.81 3.44
CA LEU A 11 -7.00 0.51 2.83
C LEU A 11 -6.14 0.59 1.57
N VAL A 12 -4.89 0.20 1.67
CA VAL A 12 -3.97 0.21 0.52
C VAL A 12 -4.50 -0.70 -0.58
N GLU A 13 -4.96 -1.88 -0.24
CA GLU A 13 -5.51 -2.84 -1.19
C GLU A 13 -6.71 -2.26 -1.93
N SER A 14 -7.60 -1.56 -1.23
CA SER A 14 -8.80 -0.96 -1.83
C SER A 14 -8.45 0.14 -2.84
N VAL A 15 -7.32 0.81 -2.64
CA VAL A 15 -6.87 1.85 -3.57
C VAL A 15 -6.11 1.25 -4.76
N VAL A 16 -5.34 0.18 -4.53
CA VAL A 16 -4.54 -0.46 -5.57
C VAL A 16 -5.42 -1.21 -6.58
N ARG A 17 -6.40 -1.97 -6.12
CA ARG A 17 -7.19 -2.84 -6.98
C ARG A 17 -7.85 -2.15 -8.17
N PRO A 18 -8.44 -0.95 -8.04
CA PRO A 18 -9.05 -0.29 -9.20
C PRO A 18 -8.06 0.09 -10.31
N HIS A 19 -6.76 0.11 -10.03
CA HIS A 19 -5.75 0.50 -11.01
C HIS A 19 -5.16 -0.67 -11.79
N VAL A 20 -5.47 -1.92 -11.42
CA VAL A 20 -4.83 -3.09 -12.02
C VAL A 20 -5.80 -3.88 -12.88
N ASP A 21 -5.25 -4.54 -13.90
CA ASP A 21 -5.99 -5.46 -14.75
C ASP A 21 -5.88 -6.90 -14.24
N PHE A 22 -4.77 -7.24 -13.61
CA PHE A 22 -4.49 -8.59 -13.12
C PHE A 22 -4.68 -8.65 -11.61
N GLU A 23 -5.94 -8.59 -11.16
CA GLU A 23 -6.27 -8.54 -9.74
C GLU A 23 -5.78 -9.76 -8.96
N ASP A 24 -5.74 -10.93 -9.60
CA ASP A 24 -5.29 -12.16 -8.95
C ASP A 24 -3.79 -12.13 -8.63
N ASP A 25 -3.04 -11.25 -9.28
CA ASP A 25 -1.60 -11.12 -9.05
C ASP A 25 -1.26 -10.09 -7.99
N VAL A 26 -2.27 -9.41 -7.44
CA VAL A 26 -2.04 -8.42 -6.38
C VAL A 26 -1.76 -9.14 -5.07
N VAL A 27 -0.61 -8.89 -4.49
CA VAL A 27 -0.24 -9.39 -3.17
C VAL A 27 0.23 -8.21 -2.33
N ILE A 28 -0.46 -7.97 -1.24
CA ILE A 28 -0.12 -6.88 -0.33
C ILE A 28 0.19 -7.49 1.02
N THR A 29 1.36 -7.22 1.53
CA THR A 29 1.80 -7.70 2.83
C THR A 29 2.03 -6.54 3.77
N SER A 30 1.91 -6.78 5.06
CA SER A 30 2.27 -5.79 6.06
C SER A 30 3.08 -6.44 7.16
N ASN A 31 4.12 -5.74 7.59
CA ASN A 31 5.02 -6.18 8.65
C ASN A 31 5.20 -5.03 9.62
N ASP A 32 5.17 -5.34 10.92
CA ASP A 32 5.43 -4.34 11.95
C ASP A 32 6.91 -4.45 12.35
N GLU A 33 7.66 -3.38 12.13
CA GLU A 33 9.08 -3.31 12.44
C GLU A 33 9.36 -2.09 13.30
N GLU A 34 9.69 -2.31 14.56
CA GLU A 34 10.11 -1.25 15.48
C GLU A 34 9.16 -0.05 15.51
N GLY A 35 7.86 -0.32 15.58
CA GLY A 35 6.85 0.73 15.66
C GLY A 35 6.43 1.30 14.29
N THR A 36 7.01 0.80 13.21
CA THR A 36 6.63 1.19 11.85
C THR A 36 5.99 0.00 11.15
N THR A 37 4.85 0.24 10.51
CA THR A 37 4.21 -0.76 9.66
C THR A 37 4.72 -0.58 8.23
N VAL A 38 5.33 -1.61 7.69
CA VAL A 38 5.81 -1.59 6.30
C VAL A 38 4.82 -2.37 5.46
N ILE A 39 4.24 -1.69 4.48
CA ILE A 39 3.29 -2.30 3.55
C ILE A 39 3.99 -2.44 2.20
N GLU A 40 4.03 -3.67 1.71
CA GLU A 40 4.66 -3.98 0.43
C GLU A 40 3.60 -4.39 -0.57
N ILE A 41 3.64 -3.77 -1.74
CA ILE A 41 2.68 -4.00 -2.82
C ILE A 41 3.39 -4.74 -3.94
N SER A 42 2.87 -5.90 -4.31
CA SER A 42 3.34 -6.66 -5.46
C SER A 42 2.18 -6.81 -6.43
N VAL A 43 2.41 -6.51 -7.69
CA VAL A 43 1.39 -6.59 -8.74
C VAL A 43 2.01 -7.24 -9.97
N ASN A 44 1.16 -7.57 -10.95
CA ASN A 44 1.66 -8.03 -12.23
C ASN A 44 2.56 -6.94 -12.84
N GLU A 45 3.64 -7.35 -13.47
CA GLU A 45 4.61 -6.45 -14.08
C GLU A 45 3.95 -5.43 -15.01
N GLU A 46 2.92 -5.83 -15.73
CA GLU A 46 2.19 -4.94 -16.64
C GLU A 46 1.37 -3.89 -15.91
N ASP A 47 1.06 -4.12 -14.64
CA ASP A 47 0.28 -3.18 -13.84
C ASP A 47 1.13 -2.24 -13.00
N ALA A 48 2.42 -2.52 -12.85
CA ALA A 48 3.30 -1.75 -11.97
C ALA A 48 3.27 -0.25 -12.30
N GLY A 49 3.34 0.10 -13.58
CA GLY A 49 3.29 1.49 -14.01
C GLY A 49 1.98 2.19 -13.67
N LYS A 50 0.88 1.45 -13.66
CA LYS A 50 -0.44 2.00 -13.31
C LYS A 50 -0.55 2.31 -11.83
N VAL A 51 0.06 1.49 -11.00
CA VAL A 51 0.06 1.68 -9.54
C VAL A 51 0.98 2.83 -9.15
N ILE A 52 2.08 2.99 -9.85
CA ILE A 52 2.97 4.13 -9.65
C ILE A 52 2.29 5.41 -10.15
N GLY A 53 1.70 5.32 -11.35
CA GLY A 53 1.03 6.44 -11.98
C GLY A 53 1.99 7.40 -12.65
N ARG A 54 1.44 8.34 -13.41
CA ARG A 54 2.24 9.35 -14.09
C ARG A 54 2.98 10.21 -13.07
N GLN A 55 4.29 10.28 -13.18
CA GLN A 55 5.14 11.04 -12.27
C GLN A 55 5.00 10.58 -10.81
N GLY A 56 4.61 9.34 -10.61
CA GLY A 56 4.46 8.79 -9.27
C GLY A 56 3.23 9.27 -8.52
N ARG A 57 2.24 9.87 -9.20
CA ARG A 57 1.08 10.49 -8.53
C ARG A 57 0.21 9.48 -7.79
N VAL A 58 0.01 8.29 -8.36
CA VAL A 58 -0.83 7.28 -7.72
C VAL A 58 -0.18 6.77 -6.44
N ILE A 59 1.09 6.37 -6.52
CA ILE A 59 1.79 5.85 -5.34
C ILE A 59 1.94 6.92 -4.26
N LYS A 60 2.12 8.19 -4.63
CA LYS A 60 2.16 9.29 -3.67
C LYS A 60 0.83 9.44 -2.95
N SER A 61 -0.29 9.31 -3.67
CA SER A 61 -1.63 9.38 -3.08
C SER A 61 -1.85 8.22 -2.13
N ILE A 62 -1.42 7.02 -2.49
CA ILE A 62 -1.52 5.85 -1.63
C ILE A 62 -0.75 6.09 -0.32
N ARG A 63 0.47 6.61 -0.42
CA ARG A 63 1.29 6.93 0.76
C ARG A 63 0.63 7.97 1.65
N THR A 64 0.06 9.01 1.05
CA THR A 64 -0.62 10.07 1.80
C THR A 64 -1.81 9.52 2.57
N LEU A 65 -2.64 8.70 1.94
CA LEU A 65 -3.79 8.08 2.59
C LEU A 65 -3.36 7.14 3.71
N ALA A 66 -2.35 6.33 3.47
CA ALA A 66 -1.84 5.39 4.48
C ALA A 66 -1.28 6.13 5.68
N ARG A 67 -0.51 7.19 5.46
CA ARG A 67 0.06 8.01 6.54
C ARG A 67 -1.01 8.70 7.35
N ALA A 68 -2.04 9.23 6.71
CA ALA A 68 -3.14 9.86 7.41
C ALA A 68 -3.87 8.88 8.32
N ALA A 69 -4.13 7.67 7.82
CA ALA A 69 -4.78 6.63 8.61
C ALA A 69 -3.89 6.17 9.76
N ALA A 70 -2.60 5.99 9.52
CA ALA A 70 -1.65 5.57 10.55
C ALA A 70 -1.53 6.62 11.66
N SER A 71 -1.51 7.89 11.29
CA SER A 71 -1.38 8.99 12.25
C SER A 71 -2.53 9.02 13.27
N ARG A 72 -3.72 8.64 12.85
CA ARG A 72 -4.87 8.57 13.76
C ARG A 72 -4.69 7.56 14.89
N ASN A 73 -3.82 6.58 14.69
CA ASN A 73 -3.59 5.50 15.64
C ASN A 73 -2.18 5.58 16.24
N ASP A 74 -1.54 6.74 16.16
CA ASP A 74 -0.16 6.95 16.63
C ASP A 74 0.82 5.94 16.02
N MET A 75 0.58 5.55 14.77
CA MET A 75 1.43 4.61 14.04
C MET A 75 2.19 5.34 12.94
N GLN A 76 3.31 4.74 12.55
CA GLN A 76 4.05 5.16 11.38
C GLN A 76 3.91 4.08 10.31
N VAL A 77 3.86 4.48 9.06
CA VAL A 77 3.72 3.55 7.95
C VAL A 77 4.66 3.91 6.80
N GLU A 78 5.18 2.88 6.18
CA GLU A 78 5.92 3.00 4.92
C GLU A 78 5.23 2.12 3.90
N VAL A 79 5.09 2.63 2.69
CA VAL A 79 4.47 1.90 1.58
C VAL A 79 5.50 1.75 0.47
N GLU A 80 5.75 0.52 0.07
CA GLU A 80 6.71 0.21 -0.97
C GLU A 80 6.05 -0.62 -2.06
N ILE A 81 6.42 -0.35 -3.31
CA ILE A 81 6.02 -1.18 -4.42
C ILE A 81 7.21 -2.04 -4.84
N LEU A 82 6.96 -3.33 -4.97
CA LEU A 82 7.98 -4.29 -5.37
C LEU A 82 7.95 -4.48 -6.88
N ASP A 83 9.13 -4.54 -7.47
CA ASP A 83 9.28 -4.79 -8.90
C ASP A 83 9.32 -6.28 -9.22
#